data_061d252ff21073f60158a6be256d38ed
#
_entry.id   061d252ff21073f60158a6be256d38ed
#
_cell.length_a   1.000
_cell.length_b   1.000
_cell.length_c   1.000
_cell.angle_alpha   90.00
_cell.angle_beta   90.00
_cell.angle_gamma   90.00
#
_symmetry.space_group_name_H-M   'P 1'
#
loop_
_entity.id
_entity.type
_entity.pdbx_description
1 polymer ?
#
loop_
_entity_poly.entity_id
_entity_poly.type
_entity_poly.pdbx_seq_one_letter_code
_entity_poly.pdbx_strand_id
1 'polypeptide(L)'
;MNITHASAEHFPKLHQLDSHIAETELRSLIAQKRILILEDNGDLLGWLRWNLFWDNTPFMNMLFVVEPRRGEGLGRMMVLHWEEEMRQLGYESVMTSTASDEYAQHFYRKLGYETIGGFTPFGYPYELILAKKLC
;
A
#
# COMPACT_ATOMS: atom_id res chain seq x y z
N MET A 1 15.05 -12.29 2.09
CA MET A 1 13.79 -11.55 1.81
C MET A 1 13.96 -10.10 2.25
N ASN A 2 13.80 -9.18 1.33
CA ASN A 2 14.10 -7.76 1.57
C ASN A 2 12.93 -6.86 1.19
N ILE A 3 12.68 -5.83 2.01
CA ILE A 3 11.77 -4.74 1.67
C ILE A 3 12.63 -3.50 1.39
N THR A 4 12.52 -2.96 0.18
CA THR A 4 13.28 -1.78 -0.26
C THR A 4 12.39 -0.84 -1.04
N HIS A 5 12.87 0.40 -1.27
CA HIS A 5 12.19 1.30 -2.20
C HIS A 5 12.40 0.80 -3.63
N ALA A 6 11.33 0.86 -4.42
CA ALA A 6 11.43 0.55 -5.84
C ALA A 6 12.34 1.58 -6.52
N SER A 7 13.14 1.10 -7.48
CA SER A 7 13.97 1.94 -8.32
C SER A 7 13.55 1.81 -9.78
N ALA A 8 14.20 2.57 -10.66
CA ALA A 8 13.86 2.56 -12.08
C ALA A 8 13.92 1.17 -12.72
N GLU A 9 14.78 0.29 -12.21
CA GLU A 9 14.90 -1.09 -12.72
C GLU A 9 13.67 -1.92 -12.44
N HIS A 10 12.87 -1.57 -11.45
CA HIS A 10 11.63 -2.28 -11.08
C HIS A 10 10.42 -1.83 -11.91
N PHE A 11 10.54 -0.70 -12.62
CA PHE A 11 9.41 -0.14 -13.36
C PHE A 11 8.77 -1.12 -14.34
N PRO A 12 9.52 -1.82 -15.20
CA PRO A 12 8.88 -2.70 -16.19
C PRO A 12 8.00 -3.76 -15.56
N LYS A 13 8.44 -4.36 -14.47
CA LYS A 13 7.69 -5.42 -13.79
C LYS A 13 6.47 -4.85 -13.07
N LEU A 14 6.63 -3.73 -12.37
CA LEU A 14 5.52 -3.07 -11.69
C LEU A 14 4.48 -2.58 -12.70
N HIS A 15 4.90 -2.01 -13.82
CA HIS A 15 4.00 -1.56 -14.86
C HIS A 15 3.19 -2.71 -15.47
N GLN A 16 3.83 -3.86 -15.63
CA GLN A 16 3.17 -5.06 -16.15
C GLN A 16 2.10 -5.59 -15.17
N LEU A 17 2.41 -5.60 -13.87
CA LEU A 17 1.56 -6.26 -12.88
C LEU A 17 0.52 -5.34 -12.23
N ASP A 18 0.83 -4.06 -12.08
CA ASP A 18 -0.08 -3.10 -11.44
C ASP A 18 -0.84 -2.32 -12.52
N SER A 19 -2.04 -2.78 -12.83
CA SER A 19 -2.87 -2.18 -13.88
C SER A 19 -3.74 -1.01 -13.37
N HIS A 20 -3.65 -0.68 -12.08
CA HIS A 20 -4.51 0.33 -11.47
C HIS A 20 -3.88 1.72 -11.45
N ILE A 21 -2.71 1.90 -12.02
CA ILE A 21 -1.99 3.16 -11.99
C ILE A 21 -1.45 3.50 -13.39
N ALA A 22 -1.56 4.77 -13.77
CA ALA A 22 -1.01 5.25 -15.03
C ALA A 22 0.53 5.25 -14.99
N GLU A 23 1.15 5.06 -16.15
CA GLU A 23 2.62 4.99 -16.24
C GLU A 23 3.30 6.21 -15.64
N THR A 24 2.83 7.42 -15.94
CA THR A 24 3.44 8.65 -15.44
C THR A 24 3.37 8.75 -13.92
N GLU A 25 2.26 8.33 -13.33
CA GLU A 25 2.11 8.30 -11.87
C GLU A 25 3.02 7.26 -11.24
N LEU A 26 3.12 6.09 -11.85
CA LEU A 26 4.01 5.02 -11.36
C LEU A 26 5.46 5.49 -11.34
N ARG A 27 5.93 6.12 -12.43
CA ARG A 27 7.29 6.66 -12.50
C ARG A 27 7.52 7.74 -11.44
N SER A 28 6.52 8.60 -11.23
CA SER A 28 6.60 9.66 -10.23
C SER A 28 6.73 9.09 -8.81
N LEU A 29 5.94 8.07 -8.48
CA LEU A 29 6.01 7.44 -7.16
C LEU A 29 7.36 6.75 -6.93
N ILE A 30 7.91 6.11 -7.96
CA ILE A 30 9.25 5.52 -7.87
C ILE A 30 10.28 6.60 -7.55
N ALA A 31 10.25 7.72 -8.28
CA ALA A 31 11.18 8.82 -8.08
C ALA A 31 11.06 9.42 -6.68
N GLN A 32 9.86 9.47 -6.13
CA GLN A 32 9.59 10.00 -4.79
C GLN A 32 9.81 9.00 -3.66
N LYS A 33 10.23 7.78 -3.98
CA LYS A 33 10.42 6.69 -3.01
C LYS A 33 9.13 6.33 -2.27
N ARG A 34 8.01 6.34 -3.00
CA ARG A 34 6.69 6.04 -2.43
C ARG A 34 6.17 4.67 -2.83
N ILE A 35 7.06 3.78 -3.25
CA ILE A 35 6.74 2.38 -3.51
C ILE A 35 7.75 1.52 -2.78
N LEU A 36 7.24 0.64 -1.91
CA LEU A 36 8.05 -0.41 -1.29
C LEU A 36 7.85 -1.70 -2.08
N ILE A 37 8.93 -2.43 -2.28
CA ILE A 37 8.88 -3.75 -2.90
C ILE A 37 9.41 -4.80 -1.94
N LEU A 38 8.83 -5.97 -2.03
CA LEU A 38 9.27 -7.15 -1.30
C LEU A 38 9.86 -8.13 -2.30
N GLU A 39 11.13 -8.46 -2.13
CA GLU A 39 11.84 -9.39 -3.01
C GLU A 39 12.46 -10.53 -2.22
N ASP A 40 12.57 -11.70 -2.86
CA ASP A 40 13.27 -12.85 -2.33
C ASP A 40 14.01 -13.52 -3.48
N ASN A 41 15.35 -13.59 -3.36
CA ASN A 41 16.21 -14.17 -4.39
C ASN A 41 15.97 -13.57 -5.79
N GLY A 42 15.72 -12.26 -5.84
CA GLY A 42 15.46 -11.55 -7.10
C GLY A 42 14.03 -11.63 -7.60
N ASP A 43 13.16 -12.41 -6.95
CA ASP A 43 11.75 -12.50 -7.33
C ASP A 43 10.93 -11.44 -6.60
N LEU A 44 10.08 -10.73 -7.34
CA LEU A 44 9.15 -9.76 -6.76
C LEU A 44 7.97 -10.50 -6.14
N LEU A 45 7.82 -10.41 -4.82
CA LEU A 45 6.75 -11.06 -4.07
C LEU A 45 5.59 -10.16 -3.76
N GLY A 46 5.81 -8.86 -3.73
CA GLY A 46 4.74 -7.91 -3.43
C GLY A 46 5.24 -6.48 -3.50
N TRP A 47 4.28 -5.57 -3.43
CA TRP A 47 4.59 -4.14 -3.39
C TRP A 47 3.50 -3.40 -2.62
N LEU A 48 3.88 -2.23 -2.11
CA LEU A 48 3.00 -1.30 -1.42
C LEU A 48 3.30 0.08 -1.98
N ARG A 49 2.28 0.80 -2.45
CA ARG A 49 2.46 2.17 -2.93
C ARG A 49 1.50 3.11 -2.23
N TRP A 50 1.96 4.34 -2.02
CA TRP A 50 1.23 5.33 -1.26
C TRP A 50 1.43 6.71 -1.84
N ASN A 51 0.55 7.62 -1.45
CA ASN A 51 0.67 9.04 -1.78
C ASN A 51 0.09 9.83 -0.61
N LEU A 52 0.01 11.17 -0.71
CA LEU A 52 -0.51 11.99 0.38
C LEU A 52 -1.97 12.37 0.12
N PHE A 53 -2.83 12.06 1.08
CA PHE A 53 -4.19 12.56 1.14
C PHE A 53 -4.17 13.95 1.77
N TRP A 54 -4.87 14.91 1.19
CA TRP A 54 -4.83 16.32 1.61
C TRP A 54 -3.40 16.89 1.61
N ASP A 55 -2.53 16.33 0.80
CA ASP A 55 -1.13 16.76 0.70
C ASP A 55 -0.33 16.59 1.99
N ASN A 56 -0.86 15.90 3.00
CA ASN A 56 -0.21 15.82 4.31
C ASN A 56 -0.35 14.48 5.04
N THR A 57 -1.16 13.55 4.58
CA THR A 57 -1.39 12.29 5.29
C THR A 57 -1.14 11.10 4.38
N PRO A 58 -0.18 10.22 4.69
CA PRO A 58 0.09 9.06 3.85
C PRO A 58 -1.14 8.18 3.68
N PHE A 59 -1.49 7.90 2.44
CA PHE A 59 -2.61 7.04 2.07
C PHE A 59 -2.08 5.90 1.22
N MET A 60 -2.21 4.67 1.72
CA MET A 60 -1.78 3.48 0.99
C MET A 60 -2.82 3.15 -0.08
N ASN A 61 -2.43 3.30 -1.34
CA ASN A 61 -3.32 3.09 -2.47
C ASN A 61 -3.28 1.67 -3.02
N MET A 62 -2.25 0.90 -2.69
CA MET A 62 -2.11 -0.47 -3.15
C MET A 62 -1.24 -1.27 -2.20
N LEU A 63 -1.71 -2.45 -1.85
CA LEU A 63 -0.93 -3.48 -1.18
C LEU A 63 -1.21 -4.78 -1.93
N PHE A 64 -0.18 -5.37 -2.49
CA PHE A 64 -0.30 -6.60 -3.26
C PHE A 64 0.78 -7.60 -2.87
N VAL A 65 0.37 -8.85 -2.70
CA VAL A 65 1.26 -9.99 -2.52
C VAL A 65 0.91 -11.00 -3.60
N VAL A 66 1.91 -11.55 -4.28
CA VAL A 66 1.68 -12.55 -5.32
C VAL A 66 0.92 -13.74 -4.76
N GLU A 67 -0.03 -14.26 -5.53
CA GLU A 67 -0.97 -15.27 -5.05
C GLU A 67 -0.32 -16.48 -4.38
N PRO A 68 0.74 -17.09 -4.96
CA PRO A 68 1.35 -18.28 -4.34
C PRO A 68 1.95 -18.03 -2.96
N ARG A 69 2.17 -16.79 -2.58
CA ARG A 69 2.81 -16.42 -1.32
C ARG A 69 1.85 -15.76 -0.34
N ARG A 70 0.55 -15.77 -0.63
CA ARG A 70 -0.46 -15.23 0.29
C ARG A 70 -0.67 -16.17 1.48
N GLY A 71 -1.08 -15.60 2.62
CA GLY A 71 -1.30 -16.37 3.85
C GLY A 71 -0.04 -16.59 4.66
N GLU A 72 1.10 -16.00 4.27
CA GLU A 72 2.39 -16.15 4.98
C GLU A 72 2.73 -14.94 5.85
N GLY A 73 1.83 -13.96 5.97
CA GLY A 73 2.09 -12.76 6.76
C GLY A 73 2.91 -11.70 6.03
N LEU A 74 3.12 -11.82 4.72
CA LEU A 74 3.94 -10.87 3.96
C LEU A 74 3.29 -9.49 3.84
N GLY A 75 1.97 -9.45 3.66
CA GLY A 75 1.24 -8.18 3.63
C GLY A 75 1.36 -7.43 4.95
N ARG A 76 1.20 -8.15 6.06
CA ARG A 76 1.38 -7.56 7.39
C ARG A 76 2.79 -7.00 7.57
N MET A 77 3.80 -7.75 7.16
CA MET A 77 5.20 -7.33 7.24
C MET A 77 5.42 -6.03 6.48
N MET A 78 4.88 -5.92 5.26
CA MET A 78 5.01 -4.73 4.44
C MET A 78 4.31 -3.51 5.06
N VAL A 79 3.10 -3.69 5.57
CA VAL A 79 2.36 -2.60 6.21
C VAL A 79 3.09 -2.08 7.44
N LEU A 80 3.58 -2.99 8.29
CA LEU A 80 4.32 -2.58 9.49
C LEU A 80 5.63 -1.88 9.14
N HIS A 81 6.32 -2.31 8.10
CA HIS A 81 7.53 -1.65 7.62
C HIS A 81 7.20 -0.23 7.13
N TRP A 82 6.13 -0.08 6.36
CA TRP A 82 5.67 1.21 5.86
C TRP A 82 5.29 2.15 7.02
N GLU A 83 4.55 1.65 8.00
CA GLU A 83 4.16 2.47 9.17
C GLU A 83 5.39 3.00 9.91
N GLU A 84 6.41 2.16 10.08
CA GLU A 84 7.63 2.60 10.75
C GLU A 84 8.36 3.67 9.94
N GLU A 85 8.42 3.51 8.62
CA GLU A 85 9.00 4.54 7.76
C GLU A 85 8.21 5.85 7.87
N MET A 86 6.89 5.80 7.92
CA MET A 86 6.06 6.99 8.07
C MET A 86 6.29 7.67 9.43
N ARG A 87 6.46 6.89 10.49
CA ARG A 87 6.83 7.45 11.80
C ARG A 87 8.15 8.22 11.73
N GLN A 88 9.14 7.62 11.09
CA GLN A 88 10.45 8.24 10.95
C GLN A 88 10.41 9.52 10.13
N LEU A 89 9.49 9.60 9.16
CA LEU A 89 9.27 10.81 8.37
C LEU A 89 8.47 11.88 9.12
N GLY A 90 7.95 11.56 10.31
CA GLY A 90 7.25 12.53 11.15
C GLY A 90 5.74 12.54 10.98
N TYR A 91 5.16 11.61 10.25
CA TYR A 91 3.71 11.53 10.11
C TYR A 91 3.08 10.91 11.36
N GLU A 92 1.94 11.46 11.79
CA GLU A 92 1.25 11.05 13.00
C GLU A 92 0.17 10.00 12.77
N SER A 93 -0.28 9.86 11.53
CA SER A 93 -1.31 8.90 11.15
C SER A 93 -1.14 8.46 9.70
N VAL A 94 -1.77 7.33 9.37
CA VAL A 94 -1.79 6.81 8.02
C VAL A 94 -3.20 6.38 7.66
N MET A 95 -3.49 6.29 6.38
CA MET A 95 -4.81 5.94 5.86
C MET A 95 -4.71 4.85 4.79
N THR A 96 -5.82 4.17 4.57
CA THR A 96 -6.00 3.29 3.42
C THR A 96 -7.50 3.15 3.14
N SER A 97 -7.85 2.42 2.11
CA SER A 97 -9.25 2.12 1.80
C SER A 97 -9.38 0.69 1.29
N THR A 98 -10.59 0.15 1.39
CA THR A 98 -10.94 -1.16 0.84
C THR A 98 -12.43 -1.20 0.57
N ALA A 99 -12.84 -2.00 -0.42
CA ALA A 99 -14.27 -2.18 -0.70
C ALA A 99 -14.96 -2.81 0.52
N SER A 100 -16.17 -2.35 0.81
CA SER A 100 -16.93 -2.78 1.99
C SER A 100 -17.31 -4.26 1.95
N ASP A 101 -17.32 -4.88 0.77
CA ASP A 101 -17.60 -6.30 0.58
C ASP A 101 -16.34 -7.17 0.53
N GLU A 102 -15.15 -6.59 0.72
CA GLU A 102 -13.90 -7.34 0.71
C GLU A 102 -13.42 -7.73 2.10
N TYR A 103 -12.77 -8.86 2.18
CA TYR A 103 -12.22 -9.38 3.42
C TYR A 103 -11.05 -8.54 3.96
N ALA A 104 -10.40 -7.78 3.10
CA ALA A 104 -9.23 -6.96 3.47
C ALA A 104 -9.52 -5.99 4.62
N GLN A 105 -10.77 -5.54 4.81
CA GLN A 105 -11.12 -4.69 5.95
C GLN A 105 -10.76 -5.34 7.29
N HIS A 106 -10.92 -6.66 7.40
CA HIS A 106 -10.61 -7.38 8.64
C HIS A 106 -9.09 -7.44 8.87
N PHE A 107 -8.33 -7.61 7.79
CA PHE A 107 -6.88 -7.55 7.83
C PHE A 107 -6.39 -6.21 8.40
N TYR A 108 -6.92 -5.10 7.90
CA TYR A 108 -6.53 -3.78 8.40
C TYR A 108 -6.99 -3.53 9.84
N ARG A 109 -8.20 -3.97 10.20
CA ARG A 109 -8.67 -3.81 11.59
C ARG A 109 -7.78 -4.55 12.58
N LYS A 110 -7.30 -5.72 12.23
CA LYS A 110 -6.36 -6.47 13.07
C LYS A 110 -5.03 -5.75 13.27
N LEU A 111 -4.67 -4.88 12.31
CA LEU A 111 -3.47 -4.06 12.42
C LEU A 111 -3.71 -2.74 13.15
N GLY A 112 -4.93 -2.50 13.62
CA GLY A 112 -5.26 -1.32 14.40
C GLY A 112 -5.90 -0.18 13.61
N TYR A 113 -6.28 -0.41 12.35
CA TYR A 113 -6.98 0.58 11.54
C TYR A 113 -8.45 0.65 11.94
N GLU A 114 -9.00 1.86 11.96
CA GLU A 114 -10.41 2.13 12.28
C GLU A 114 -11.10 2.74 11.08
N THR A 115 -12.36 2.38 10.86
CA THR A 115 -13.16 3.00 9.81
C THR A 115 -13.48 4.44 10.21
N ILE A 116 -13.12 5.38 9.34
CA ILE A 116 -13.37 6.82 9.57
C ILE A 116 -14.37 7.41 8.59
N GLY A 117 -14.77 6.68 7.56
CA GLY A 117 -15.71 7.16 6.57
C GLY A 117 -15.74 6.26 5.37
N GLY A 118 -16.20 6.81 4.25
CA GLY A 118 -16.25 6.06 3.02
C GLY A 118 -16.90 6.88 1.91
N PHE A 119 -16.97 6.30 0.74
CA PHE A 119 -17.59 6.91 -0.43
C PHE A 119 -17.95 5.82 -1.44
N THR A 120 -18.76 6.17 -2.43
CA THR A 120 -19.14 5.24 -3.49
C THR A 120 -18.44 5.65 -4.79
N PRO A 121 -17.35 4.96 -5.18
CA PRO A 121 -16.73 5.22 -6.47
C PRO A 121 -17.68 4.83 -7.61
N PHE A 122 -17.61 5.54 -8.74
CA PHE A 122 -18.45 5.20 -9.88
C PHE A 122 -18.11 3.80 -10.39
N GLY A 123 -19.11 2.93 -10.47
CA GLY A 123 -18.97 1.57 -10.99
C GLY A 123 -18.40 0.56 -10.00
N TYR A 124 -18.26 0.92 -8.73
CA TYR A 124 -17.68 0.05 -7.71
C TYR A 124 -18.55 -0.01 -6.47
N PRO A 125 -18.38 -1.05 -5.62
CA PRO A 125 -19.04 -1.11 -4.31
C PRO A 125 -18.59 0.06 -3.42
N TYR A 126 -19.33 0.28 -2.32
CA TYR A 126 -18.96 1.27 -1.33
C TYR A 126 -17.54 1.01 -0.80
N GLU A 127 -16.73 2.06 -0.79
CA GLU A 127 -15.34 1.99 -0.34
C GLU A 127 -15.23 2.54 1.09
N LEU A 128 -14.71 1.69 2.00
CA LEU A 128 -14.42 2.12 3.37
C LEU A 128 -13.07 2.81 3.44
N ILE A 129 -13.01 3.93 4.15
CA ILE A 129 -11.75 4.61 4.44
C ILE A 129 -11.39 4.30 5.88
N LEU A 130 -10.16 3.84 6.08
CA LEU A 130 -9.64 3.46 7.39
C LEU A 130 -8.40 4.27 7.71
N ALA A 131 -8.18 4.51 9.01
CA ALA A 131 -7.03 5.26 9.47
C ALA A 131 -6.46 4.63 10.74
N LYS A 132 -5.17 4.89 10.97
CA LYS A 132 -4.47 4.44 12.17
C LYS A 132 -3.56 5.53 12.66
N LYS A 133 -3.57 5.77 13.98
CA LYS A 133 -2.60 6.64 14.63
C LYS A 133 -1.26 5.91 14.79
N LEU A 134 -0.18 6.61 14.50
CA LEU A 134 1.16 6.03 14.57
C LEU A 134 1.83 6.29 15.92
N CYS A 135 1.28 7.16 16.71
CA CYS A 135 1.83 7.51 18.02
C CYS A 135 0.79 7.43 19.12
#